data_bb04fefcac74b84579b3005abd749d80
#
_entry.id   bb04fefcac74b84579b3005abd749d80
#
_cell.length_a   1.000
_cell.length_b   1.000
_cell.length_c   1.000
_cell.angle_alpha   90.00
_cell.angle_beta   90.00
_cell.angle_gamma   90.00
#
_symmetry.space_group_name_H-M   'P 1'
#
loop_
_entity.id
_entity.type
_entity.pdbx_description
1 polymer ?
#
loop_
_entity_poly.entity_id
_entity_poly.type
_entity_poly.pdbx_seq_one_letter_code
_entity_poly.pdbx_strand_id
1 'polypeptide(L)'
;MFLLSAVMAVVLSGCNQGEFTGSRVKNPDAYLLDIRYMNGNDVHSMNLNEGDVLHIRFETDKGELQMEIKAPDGTSVYSGNGKVATDFTLNITKGGVYTIEVEARKAKGIIHIQRQEKK
;
A
#
# COMPACT_ATOMS: atom_id res chain seq x y z
N MET A 1 6.70 -8.72 37.52
CA MET A 1 6.53 -8.32 37.00
C MET A 1 6.72 -7.94 35.91
N PHE A 2 6.90 -7.66 35.56
CA PHE A 2 6.98 -7.33 34.57
C PHE A 2 6.79 -7.69 33.52
N LEU A 3 6.99 -8.10 33.25
CA LEU A 3 6.72 -8.74 32.35
C LEU A 3 5.69 -8.34 31.61
N LEU A 4 4.96 -7.95 32.06
CA LEU A 4 3.85 -7.53 31.53
C LEU A 4 4.06 -6.68 30.48
N SER A 5 4.97 -5.95 30.60
CA SER A 5 5.16 -4.96 29.66
C SER A 5 5.17 -5.54 28.31
N ALA A 6 5.82 -6.57 28.16
CA ALA A 6 5.98 -7.15 26.88
C ALA A 6 4.64 -7.29 26.24
N VAL A 7 3.76 -7.61 26.99
CA VAL A 7 2.50 -7.83 26.49
C VAL A 7 1.94 -6.71 25.80
N MET A 8 2.12 -5.64 26.35
CA MET A 8 1.62 -4.53 25.82
C MET A 8 1.95 -4.39 24.46
N ALA A 9 3.14 -4.56 24.17
CA ALA A 9 3.62 -4.33 22.86
C ALA A 9 2.76 -5.06 21.90
N VAL A 10 2.46 -6.21 22.21
CA VAL A 10 1.71 -7.02 21.35
C VAL A 10 0.38 -6.49 21.08
N VAL A 11 -0.25 -6.14 22.05
CA VAL A 11 -1.52 -5.64 21.93
C VAL A 11 -1.56 -4.54 21.00
N LEU A 12 -0.63 -3.74 21.07
CA LEU A 12 -0.60 -2.63 20.24
C LEU A 12 -0.67 -2.94 18.80
N SER A 13 -0.10 -4.00 18.41
CA SER A 13 -0.06 -4.27 17.00
C SER A 13 -1.47 -4.36 16.47
N GLY A 14 -2.38 -4.87 17.21
CA GLY A 14 -3.72 -4.97 16.74
C GLY A 14 -4.32 -3.60 16.57
N CYS A 15 -3.96 -2.70 17.43
CA CYS A 15 -4.51 -1.38 17.37
C CYS A 15 -3.94 -0.58 16.24
N ASN A 16 -2.78 -0.96 15.76
CA ASN A 16 -2.16 -0.23 14.70
C ASN A 16 -2.86 -0.26 13.38
N GLN A 17 -3.79 -1.17 13.21
CA GLN A 17 -4.45 -1.23 11.93
C GLN A 17 -5.40 -0.07 11.75
N GLY A 18 -5.82 0.53 12.84
CA GLY A 18 -6.67 1.69 12.73
C GLY A 18 -8.03 1.42 12.12
N GLU A 19 -8.55 2.38 11.39
CA GLU A 19 -9.90 2.31 10.86
C GLU A 19 -9.89 2.33 9.33
N PHE A 20 -10.81 1.58 8.75
CA PHE A 20 -10.95 1.57 7.31
C PHE A 20 -12.42 1.41 6.93
N THR A 21 -12.91 2.28 6.05
CA THR A 21 -14.24 2.18 5.49
C THR A 21 -14.08 2.34 3.98
N GLY A 22 -14.67 1.46 3.22
CA GLY A 22 -14.57 1.49 1.77
C GLY A 22 -14.42 0.09 1.22
N SER A 23 -13.69 -0.04 0.14
CA SER A 23 -13.48 -1.32 -0.51
C SER A 23 -12.00 -1.63 -0.56
N ARG A 24 -11.63 -2.86 -0.25
CA ARG A 24 -10.23 -3.28 -0.25
C ARG A 24 -10.12 -4.63 -0.94
N VAL A 25 -9.34 -4.67 -2.01
CA VAL A 25 -9.11 -5.91 -2.74
C VAL A 25 -7.60 -6.18 -2.72
N LYS A 26 -7.22 -7.35 -2.28
CA LYS A 26 -5.81 -7.77 -2.24
C LYS A 26 -5.71 -9.14 -2.89
N ASN A 27 -4.97 -9.25 -3.96
CA ASN A 27 -4.73 -10.55 -4.58
C ASN A 27 -3.37 -10.49 -5.28
N PRO A 28 -2.88 -11.59 -5.87
CA PRO A 28 -1.55 -11.59 -6.48
C PRO A 28 -1.36 -10.59 -7.60
N ASP A 29 -2.44 -10.17 -8.25
CA ASP A 29 -2.35 -9.29 -9.39
C ASP A 29 -2.82 -7.87 -9.14
N ALA A 30 -3.36 -7.59 -7.97
CA ALA A 30 -3.94 -6.28 -7.71
C ALA A 30 -3.99 -5.88 -6.25
N TYR A 31 -3.96 -4.59 -6.03
CA TYR A 31 -4.15 -4.01 -4.71
C TYR A 31 -5.02 -2.79 -4.96
N LEU A 32 -6.30 -2.90 -4.61
CA LEU A 32 -7.26 -1.85 -4.93
C LEU A 32 -7.91 -1.35 -3.65
N LEU A 33 -7.68 -0.08 -3.36
CA LEU A 33 -8.30 0.55 -2.21
C LEU A 33 -9.17 1.71 -2.69
N ASP A 34 -10.46 1.62 -2.38
CA ASP A 34 -11.37 2.74 -2.58
C ASP A 34 -11.68 3.17 -1.17
N ILE A 35 -11.06 4.25 -0.73
CA ILE A 35 -11.07 4.67 0.66
C ILE A 35 -12.09 5.75 0.91
N ARG A 36 -13.10 5.44 1.74
CA ARG A 36 -14.04 6.46 2.16
C ARG A 36 -13.47 7.08 3.42
N TYR A 37 -12.84 6.30 4.25
CA TYR A 37 -12.15 6.80 5.44
C TYR A 37 -11.10 5.80 5.86
N MET A 38 -9.89 6.27 6.11
CA MET A 38 -8.83 5.41 6.60
C MET A 38 -7.93 6.18 7.54
N ASN A 39 -7.61 5.55 8.67
CA ASN A 39 -6.71 6.15 9.63
C ASN A 39 -5.88 5.00 10.18
N GLY A 40 -4.67 4.83 9.69
CA GLY A 40 -3.81 3.71 10.05
C GLY A 40 -2.98 3.28 8.87
N ASN A 41 -2.50 2.05 8.91
CA ASN A 41 -1.58 1.53 7.90
C ASN A 41 -2.12 0.31 7.22
N ASP A 42 -1.65 0.05 6.01
CA ASP A 42 -1.97 -1.17 5.30
C ASP A 42 -0.75 -1.60 4.48
N VAL A 43 -0.59 -2.88 4.26
CA VAL A 43 0.54 -3.42 3.53
C VAL A 43 0.07 -4.54 2.61
N HIS A 44 0.62 -4.59 1.40
CA HIS A 44 0.32 -5.67 0.47
C HIS A 44 1.60 -6.03 -0.26
N SER A 45 1.82 -7.32 -0.48
CA SER A 45 2.99 -7.80 -1.22
C SER A 45 2.55 -8.44 -2.52
N MET A 46 3.33 -8.22 -3.57
CA MET A 46 3.05 -8.81 -4.87
C MET A 46 4.34 -9.44 -5.40
N ASN A 47 4.23 -10.67 -5.88
CA ASN A 47 5.38 -11.34 -6.48
C ASN A 47 5.36 -11.02 -7.96
N LEU A 48 6.31 -10.26 -8.42
CA LEU A 48 6.33 -9.75 -9.78
C LEU A 48 7.53 -10.29 -10.55
N ASN A 49 7.40 -10.36 -11.86
CA ASN A 49 8.48 -10.85 -12.71
C ASN A 49 9.09 -9.70 -13.48
N GLU A 50 10.34 -9.87 -13.87
CA GLU A 50 11.02 -8.89 -14.69
C GLU A 50 10.18 -8.73 -15.95
N GLY A 51 9.94 -7.52 -16.38
CA GLY A 51 9.13 -7.25 -17.55
C GLY A 51 7.66 -6.99 -17.26
N ASP A 52 7.23 -7.28 -16.03
CA ASP A 52 5.85 -6.96 -15.68
C ASP A 52 5.69 -5.45 -15.61
N VAL A 53 4.46 -5.00 -15.80
CA VAL A 53 4.14 -3.58 -15.73
C VAL A 53 2.99 -3.43 -14.75
N LEU A 54 3.13 -2.50 -13.83
CA LEU A 54 2.04 -2.18 -12.91
C LEU A 54 1.39 -0.89 -13.37
N HIS A 55 0.07 -0.87 -13.39
CA HIS A 55 -0.67 0.35 -13.67
C HIS A 55 -1.09 0.88 -12.30
N ILE A 56 -0.76 2.12 -12.01
CA ILE A 56 -0.99 2.73 -10.71
C ILE A 56 -1.81 3.99 -10.84
N ARG A 57 -2.87 4.06 -10.04
CA ARG A 57 -3.69 5.25 -9.95
C ARG A 57 -3.73 5.63 -8.48
N PHE A 58 -3.39 6.87 -8.15
CA PHE A 58 -3.28 7.31 -6.77
C PHE A 58 -3.81 8.75 -6.63
N GLU A 59 -4.84 8.89 -5.80
CA GLU A 59 -5.47 10.20 -5.56
C GLU A 59 -5.84 10.32 -4.10
N THR A 60 -5.54 11.46 -3.50
CA THR A 60 -5.93 11.77 -2.13
C THR A 60 -6.94 12.90 -2.18
N ASP A 61 -8.16 12.63 -1.74
CA ASP A 61 -9.21 13.65 -1.73
C ASP A 61 -9.26 14.41 -0.41
N LYS A 62 -9.06 13.71 0.70
CA LYS A 62 -9.08 14.34 2.01
C LYS A 62 -8.04 13.69 2.90
N GLY A 63 -7.59 14.43 3.90
CA GLY A 63 -6.62 13.90 4.84
C GLY A 63 -5.27 13.69 4.18
N GLU A 64 -4.55 12.70 4.67
CA GLU A 64 -3.21 12.41 4.17
C GLU A 64 -3.02 10.94 3.88
N LEU A 65 -2.44 10.66 2.73
CA LEU A 65 -2.03 9.31 2.36
C LEU A 65 -0.58 9.37 1.97
N GLN A 66 0.16 8.35 2.34
CA GLN A 66 1.53 8.20 1.92
C GLN A 66 1.67 6.77 1.43
N MET A 67 2.18 6.59 0.23
CA MET A 67 2.37 5.25 -0.31
C MET A 67 3.81 5.08 -0.74
N GLU A 68 4.38 3.93 -0.42
CA GLU A 68 5.72 3.59 -0.85
C GLU A 68 5.71 2.18 -1.42
N ILE A 69 6.42 1.96 -2.52
CA ILE A 69 6.57 0.65 -3.10
C ILE A 69 8.04 0.30 -3.03
N LYS A 70 8.35 -0.82 -2.38
CA LYS A 70 9.72 -1.26 -2.21
C LYS A 70 10.00 -2.50 -3.03
N ALA A 71 11.16 -2.52 -3.66
CA ALA A 71 11.62 -3.64 -4.45
C ALA A 71 12.08 -4.76 -3.51
N PRO A 72 12.37 -5.95 -4.05
CA PRO A 72 12.79 -7.08 -3.21
C PRO A 72 14.01 -6.80 -2.34
N ASP A 73 14.90 -5.93 -2.79
CA ASP A 73 16.10 -5.63 -2.01
C ASP A 73 15.86 -4.48 -1.02
N GLY A 74 14.63 -4.01 -0.91
CA GLY A 74 14.30 -2.94 0.03
C GLY A 74 14.39 -1.54 -0.54
N THR A 75 14.84 -1.41 -1.79
CA THR A 75 14.97 -0.11 -2.41
C THR A 75 13.58 0.46 -2.73
N SER A 76 13.37 1.74 -2.46
CA SER A 76 12.10 2.36 -2.77
C SER A 76 12.05 2.66 -4.26
N VAL A 77 11.03 2.13 -4.95
CA VAL A 77 10.86 2.38 -6.38
C VAL A 77 9.76 3.39 -6.65
N TYR A 78 8.98 3.71 -5.64
CA TYR A 78 7.98 4.76 -5.73
C TYR A 78 7.62 5.26 -4.34
N SER A 79 7.42 6.55 -4.21
CA SER A 79 6.95 7.16 -2.97
C SER A 79 6.15 8.39 -3.34
N GLY A 80 4.98 8.56 -2.73
CA GLY A 80 4.16 9.72 -3.03
C GLY A 80 2.98 9.86 -2.09
N ASN A 81 2.26 10.96 -2.21
CA ASN A 81 1.13 11.26 -1.33
C ASN A 81 -0.21 11.43 -2.05
N GLY A 82 -0.23 11.34 -3.36
CA GLY A 82 -1.47 11.42 -4.11
C GLY A 82 -2.19 12.76 -4.09
N LYS A 83 -1.57 13.80 -3.55
CA LYS A 83 -2.22 15.09 -3.49
C LYS A 83 -2.50 15.63 -4.88
N VAL A 84 -1.63 15.32 -5.80
CA VAL A 84 -1.88 15.59 -7.21
C VAL A 84 -2.24 14.22 -7.77
N ALA A 85 -3.43 14.07 -8.31
CA ALA A 85 -3.87 12.79 -8.83
C ALA A 85 -2.91 12.30 -9.90
N THR A 86 -2.49 11.05 -9.79
CA THR A 86 -1.55 10.47 -10.73
C THR A 86 -2.08 9.16 -11.30
N ASP A 87 -1.70 8.89 -12.53
CA ASP A 87 -2.10 7.69 -13.23
C ASP A 87 -0.90 7.36 -14.10
N PHE A 88 -0.18 6.32 -13.76
CA PHE A 88 1.07 6.01 -14.44
C PHE A 88 1.39 4.52 -14.41
N THR A 89 2.43 4.13 -15.13
CA THR A 89 2.86 2.73 -15.10
C THR A 89 4.25 2.65 -14.50
N LEU A 90 4.51 1.53 -13.83
CA LEU A 90 5.80 1.25 -13.25
C LEU A 90 6.31 -0.04 -13.88
N ASN A 91 7.46 0.02 -14.54
CA ASN A 91 8.04 -1.17 -15.16
C ASN A 91 8.87 -1.92 -14.15
N ILE A 92 8.67 -3.23 -14.09
CA ILE A 92 9.40 -4.07 -13.15
C ILE A 92 10.67 -4.58 -13.84
N THR A 93 11.80 -4.15 -13.34
CA THR A 93 13.07 -4.52 -13.94
C THR A 93 13.74 -5.68 -13.21
N LYS A 94 13.32 -5.98 -12.01
CA LYS A 94 13.93 -7.05 -11.24
C LYS A 94 12.81 -7.86 -10.62
N GLY A 95 12.78 -9.17 -10.85
CA GLY A 95 11.73 -10.01 -10.31
C GLY A 95 11.86 -10.24 -8.81
N GLY A 96 10.77 -10.52 -8.16
CA GLY A 96 10.75 -10.83 -6.74
C GLY A 96 9.53 -10.25 -6.05
N VAL A 97 9.56 -10.24 -4.73
CA VAL A 97 8.44 -9.76 -3.94
C VAL A 97 8.56 -8.26 -3.69
N TYR A 98 7.56 -7.52 -4.18
CA TYR A 98 7.49 -6.09 -3.97
C TYR A 98 6.51 -5.83 -2.84
N THR A 99 6.80 -4.86 -2.00
CA THR A 99 5.96 -4.54 -0.85
C THR A 99 5.41 -3.14 -1.00
N ILE A 100 4.09 -3.01 -0.86
CA ILE A 100 3.42 -1.73 -0.95
C ILE A 100 2.98 -1.36 0.46
N GLU A 101 3.41 -0.20 0.93
CA GLU A 101 3.08 0.26 2.28
C GLU A 101 2.27 1.54 2.17
N VAL A 102 1.16 1.60 2.90
CA VAL A 102 0.29 2.76 2.89
C VAL A 102 0.10 3.26 4.31
N GLU A 103 0.23 4.57 4.51
CA GLU A 103 -0.07 5.19 5.78
C GLU A 103 -1.15 6.22 5.52
N ALA A 104 -2.15 6.25 6.37
CA ALA A 104 -3.27 7.16 6.18
C ALA A 104 -3.60 7.90 7.47
N ARG A 105 -3.94 9.17 7.32
CA ARG A 105 -4.45 9.96 8.43
C ARG A 105 -5.73 10.61 8.00
N LYS A 106 -6.85 10.11 8.54
CA LYS A 106 -8.18 10.63 8.27
C LYS A 106 -8.37 10.85 6.77
N ALA A 107 -8.03 9.86 6.00
CA ALA A 107 -7.92 10.00 4.56
C ALA A 107 -9.10 9.50 3.78
N LYS A 108 -9.30 10.10 2.61
CA LYS A 108 -10.25 9.62 1.62
C LYS A 108 -9.50 9.68 0.30
N GLY A 109 -9.62 8.67 -0.50
CA GLY A 109 -8.92 8.63 -1.79
C GLY A 109 -8.95 7.28 -2.44
N ILE A 110 -8.10 7.12 -3.44
CA ILE A 110 -8.04 5.90 -4.23
C ILE A 110 -6.58 5.48 -4.40
N ILE A 111 -6.33 4.20 -4.22
CA ILE A 111 -5.05 3.60 -4.57
C ILE A 111 -5.38 2.34 -5.35
N HIS A 112 -5.10 2.34 -6.66
CA HIS A 112 -5.33 1.17 -7.48
C HIS A 112 -4.02 0.77 -8.12
N ILE A 113 -3.56 -0.42 -7.85
CA ILE A 113 -2.33 -0.96 -8.43
C ILE A 113 -2.70 -2.29 -9.05
N GLN A 114 -2.49 -2.42 -10.34
CA GLN A 114 -2.82 -3.65 -11.06
C GLN A 114 -1.70 -4.06 -11.98
N ARG A 115 -1.43 -5.36 -12.02
CA ARG A 115 -0.47 -5.91 -12.97
C ARG A 115 -1.18 -5.92 -14.31
N GLN A 116 -0.54 -5.35 -15.32
CA GLN A 116 -1.13 -5.35 -16.64
C GLN A 116 -0.87 -6.70 -17.28
N GLU A 117 -1.85 -7.20 -17.99
CA GLU A 117 -1.68 -8.45 -18.67
C GLU A 117 -0.76 -8.29 -19.85
N LYS A 118 0.05 -9.30 -20.08
CA LYS A 118 0.94 -9.29 -21.21
C LYS A 118 0.22 -9.92 -22.36
N LYS A 119 0.53 -9.48 -23.53
CA LYS A 119 -0.08 -10.05 -24.72
C LYS A 119 0.82 -11.01 -25.42
#